data_9f9f3a1ea26b80f9d28a99f6f00f6ec3
#
_entry.id   9f9f3a1ea26b80f9d28a99f6f00f6ec3
#
_cell.length_a   1.000
_cell.length_b   1.000
_cell.length_c   1.000
_cell.angle_alpha   90.00
_cell.angle_beta   90.00
_cell.angle_gamma   90.00
#
_symmetry.space_group_name_H-M   'P 1'
#
loop_
_entity.id
_entity.type
_entity.pdbx_description
1 polymer ?
#
loop_
_entity_poly.entity_id
_entity_poly.type
_entity_poly.pdbx_seq_one_letter_code
_entity_poly.pdbx_strand_id
1 'polypeptide(L)'
;MSNMTNAAPHTPIQEADYSAIHPPSLLKRLELTNPVFWLSGSFLSLFVLLALTNTESLTAMVNAGFGFATKYFGAYWQVLLLLNFLIGLALAFGRTGYVRLGGLAKPDIDTFKWLSIVLCTLLAGGGVFWAAAEPIAHFVTAPPLYGEASPKTSAINALSQSFMHWGFLAWAILGCLSSIVLMHLHYDKGLPLKPRTLLYPIFGDKAIHGWIGNLADACSIIAVAAGTIGPIGFLGLQISYALNSLFGFPDNFITQSMVIVAAIVMYTLSALSGVSKGIQLVSRYNIILSVLLIGYILFFGPTSFIIDGYVQGVGRMVDNFFPMALYRDDTGWLSWWTVFFWGWFIGYXPMMAIFIARISRGRTIRQLILSISIAAPLITCFWFSIVGGSGLAFELANPGLISSAFEGFNLPAVLLAITGELPFPMIISVLFLILTTTFIVTTGDSMTYTISVVMTGSAEPNAVIRSFWGLMMGVVAIALISMGSGGITALQSFIVITAVPVSFILLPSILKAPGIANQMAKDQGLV
;
A
#
# COMPACT_ATOMS: atom_id res chain seq x y z
N MET A 1 59.43 16.87 7.14
CA MET A 1 58.83 17.79 6.16
C MET A 1 58.11 16.90 5.17
N SER A 2 56.85 16.65 5.40
CA SER A 2 56.04 15.77 4.56
C SER A 2 55.12 16.59 3.66
N ASN A 3 55.25 16.42 2.39
CA ASN A 3 54.32 17.03 1.42
C ASN A 3 53.02 16.22 1.44
N MET A 4 52.00 16.77 2.05
CA MET A 4 50.66 16.23 1.87
C MET A 4 50.08 16.85 0.60
N THR A 5 50.00 16.06 -0.44
CA THR A 5 49.30 16.46 -1.66
C THR A 5 47.81 16.39 -1.39
N ASN A 6 47.18 17.57 -1.30
CA ASN A 6 45.73 17.71 -1.28
C ASN A 6 45.20 17.31 -2.66
N ALA A 7 44.68 16.10 -2.76
CA ALA A 7 43.90 15.73 -3.94
C ALA A 7 42.53 16.42 -3.82
N ALA A 8 42.25 17.33 -4.73
CA ALA A 8 40.92 17.96 -4.81
C ALA A 8 39.86 16.90 -5.06
N PRO A 9 38.68 17.02 -4.43
CA PRO A 9 37.62 16.07 -4.71
C PRO A 9 37.23 16.14 -6.19
N HIS A 10 37.21 14.98 -6.83
CA HIS A 10 36.73 14.90 -8.21
C HIS A 10 35.25 15.29 -8.22
N THR A 11 34.96 16.49 -8.70
CA THR A 11 33.58 16.85 -9.06
C THR A 11 33.17 15.90 -10.18
N PRO A 12 32.05 15.20 -10.04
CA PRO A 12 31.56 14.40 -11.18
C PRO A 12 31.38 15.34 -12.36
N ILE A 13 31.92 14.95 -13.48
CA ILE A 13 31.69 15.68 -14.73
C ILE A 13 30.17 15.68 -14.95
N GLN A 14 29.56 16.84 -14.87
CA GLN A 14 28.17 16.99 -15.27
C GLN A 14 28.14 16.65 -16.76
N GLU A 15 27.56 15.47 -17.07
CA GLU A 15 27.24 15.19 -18.46
C GLU A 15 26.39 16.32 -18.96
N ALA A 16 26.86 17.01 -19.97
CA ALA A 16 26.10 18.08 -20.59
C ALA A 16 24.72 17.52 -20.98
N ASP A 17 23.68 18.22 -20.63
CA ASP A 17 22.32 17.75 -20.90
C ASP A 17 22.03 17.88 -22.41
N TYR A 18 22.44 16.86 -23.14
CA TYR A 18 22.18 16.79 -24.58
C TYR A 18 20.70 16.61 -24.91
N SER A 19 19.88 16.30 -23.91
CA SER A 19 18.43 16.11 -24.12
C SER A 19 17.72 17.43 -24.47
N ALA A 20 18.31 18.56 -24.09
CA ALA A 20 17.75 19.87 -24.44
C ALA A 20 17.92 20.20 -25.93
N ILE A 21 18.92 19.60 -26.58
CA ILE A 21 19.21 19.86 -27.99
C ILE A 21 18.44 18.88 -28.89
N HIS A 22 18.34 17.63 -28.47
CA HIS A 22 17.63 16.57 -29.20
C HIS A 22 16.78 15.79 -28.22
N PRO A 23 15.48 16.08 -28.14
CA PRO A 23 14.61 15.32 -27.23
C PRO A 23 14.71 13.82 -27.57
N PRO A 24 14.81 12.96 -26.56
CA PRO A 24 14.95 11.51 -26.81
C PRO A 24 13.76 10.99 -27.62
N SER A 25 14.03 10.04 -28.50
CA SER A 25 13.00 9.43 -29.33
C SER A 25 11.88 8.82 -28.44
N LEU A 26 10.71 8.64 -29.02
CA LEU A 26 9.60 7.99 -28.34
C LEU A 26 10.02 6.61 -27.79
N LEU A 27 10.84 5.89 -28.55
CA LEU A 27 11.34 4.58 -28.15
C LEU A 27 12.13 4.64 -26.85
N LYS A 28 12.99 5.66 -26.69
CA LYS A 28 13.76 5.85 -25.46
C LYS A 28 12.86 6.32 -24.32
N ARG A 29 11.92 7.21 -24.62
CA ARG A 29 11.02 7.75 -23.59
C ARG A 29 10.11 6.67 -23.00
N LEU A 30 9.70 5.69 -23.79
CA LEU A 30 8.90 4.54 -23.34
C LEU A 30 9.74 3.41 -22.75
N GLU A 31 11.09 3.54 -22.80
CA GLU A 31 12.00 2.50 -22.29
C GLU A 31 11.88 1.19 -23.07
N LEU A 32 11.67 1.27 -24.40
CA LEU A 32 11.43 0.09 -25.23
C LEU A 32 12.67 -0.81 -25.35
N THR A 33 13.85 -0.37 -24.91
CA THR A 33 15.05 -1.22 -24.86
C THR A 33 15.18 -1.96 -23.53
N ASN A 34 14.31 -1.66 -22.56
CA ASN A 34 14.39 -2.22 -21.20
C ASN A 34 13.55 -3.49 -21.11
N PRO A 35 14.17 -4.66 -20.83
CA PRO A 35 13.38 -5.90 -20.68
C PRO A 35 12.30 -5.83 -19.62
N VAL A 36 12.50 -5.04 -18.55
CA VAL A 36 11.52 -4.89 -17.48
C VAL A 36 10.23 -4.25 -18.03
N PHE A 37 10.35 -3.26 -18.93
CA PHE A 37 9.18 -2.65 -19.57
C PHE A 37 8.37 -3.71 -20.33
N TRP A 38 9.06 -4.53 -21.14
CA TRP A 38 8.37 -5.55 -21.94
C TRP A 38 7.71 -6.62 -21.06
N LEU A 39 8.40 -7.09 -20.02
CA LEU A 39 7.83 -8.10 -19.12
C LEU A 39 6.59 -7.58 -18.42
N SER A 40 6.67 -6.40 -17.82
CA SER A 40 5.55 -5.85 -17.04
C SER A 40 4.45 -5.29 -17.93
N GLY A 41 4.82 -4.52 -18.94
CA GLY A 41 3.86 -3.91 -19.87
C GLY A 41 3.11 -4.95 -20.69
N SER A 42 3.80 -5.99 -21.15
CA SER A 42 3.18 -7.08 -21.92
C SER A 42 2.17 -7.84 -21.07
N PHE A 43 2.51 -8.14 -19.82
CA PHE A 43 1.60 -8.85 -18.92
C PHE A 43 0.29 -8.07 -18.75
N LEU A 44 0.39 -6.78 -18.45
CA LEU A 44 -0.81 -5.97 -18.24
C LEU A 44 -1.58 -5.72 -19.53
N SER A 45 -0.87 -5.52 -20.65
CA SER A 45 -1.52 -5.33 -21.96
C SER A 45 -2.26 -6.60 -22.39
N LEU A 46 -1.65 -7.77 -22.18
CA LEU A 46 -2.30 -9.05 -22.47
C LEU A 46 -3.54 -9.24 -21.62
N PHE A 47 -3.47 -8.83 -20.35
CA PHE A 47 -4.62 -8.88 -19.45
C PHE A 47 -5.79 -8.08 -20.02
N VAL A 48 -5.51 -6.84 -20.45
CA VAL A 48 -6.54 -5.97 -21.04
C VAL A 48 -7.09 -6.57 -22.33
N LEU A 49 -6.22 -7.10 -23.19
CA LEU A 49 -6.63 -7.71 -24.44
C LEU A 49 -7.59 -8.89 -24.20
N LEU A 50 -7.26 -9.75 -23.24
CA LEU A 50 -8.14 -10.88 -22.89
C LEU A 50 -9.46 -10.38 -22.29
N ALA A 51 -9.43 -9.31 -21.51
CA ALA A 51 -10.66 -8.75 -20.94
C ALA A 51 -11.59 -8.25 -22.06
N LEU A 52 -11.02 -7.73 -23.13
CA LEU A 52 -11.82 -7.22 -24.27
C LEU A 52 -12.29 -8.32 -25.22
N THR A 53 -11.51 -9.39 -25.37
CA THR A 53 -11.78 -10.41 -26.39
C THR A 53 -12.37 -11.70 -25.83
N ASN A 54 -12.06 -12.05 -24.58
CA ASN A 54 -12.52 -13.31 -23.98
C ASN A 54 -12.61 -13.17 -22.46
N THR A 55 -13.56 -12.39 -21.99
CA THR A 55 -13.76 -12.11 -20.58
C THR A 55 -14.01 -13.38 -19.77
N GLU A 56 -14.74 -14.33 -20.34
CA GLU A 56 -15.06 -15.60 -19.66
C GLU A 56 -13.78 -16.38 -19.32
N SER A 57 -12.88 -16.53 -20.31
CA SER A 57 -11.61 -17.22 -20.07
C SER A 57 -10.75 -16.47 -19.06
N LEU A 58 -10.69 -15.14 -19.16
CA LEU A 58 -9.91 -14.33 -18.22
C LEU A 58 -10.47 -14.47 -16.81
N THR A 59 -11.79 -14.43 -16.64
CA THR A 59 -12.42 -14.60 -15.32
C THR A 59 -12.08 -15.97 -14.74
N ALA A 60 -12.14 -17.03 -15.55
CA ALA A 60 -11.78 -18.38 -15.11
C ALA A 60 -10.31 -18.44 -14.68
N MET A 61 -9.41 -17.80 -15.44
CA MET A 61 -7.99 -17.78 -15.11
C MET A 61 -7.71 -17.01 -13.81
N VAL A 62 -8.39 -15.88 -13.62
CA VAL A 62 -8.24 -15.07 -12.41
C VAL A 62 -8.76 -15.85 -11.19
N ASN A 63 -9.91 -16.49 -11.30
CA ASN A 63 -10.46 -17.30 -10.21
C ASN A 63 -9.55 -18.49 -9.88
N ALA A 64 -9.02 -19.16 -10.89
CA ALA A 64 -8.10 -20.28 -10.69
C ALA A 64 -6.78 -19.81 -10.06
N GLY A 65 -6.27 -18.67 -10.51
CA GLY A 65 -5.05 -18.08 -9.96
C GLY A 65 -5.20 -17.69 -8.50
N PHE A 66 -6.34 -17.08 -8.15
CA PHE A 66 -6.63 -16.72 -6.77
C PHE A 66 -6.70 -17.97 -5.89
N GLY A 67 -7.42 -19.01 -6.35
CA GLY A 67 -7.53 -20.25 -5.61
C GLY A 67 -6.17 -20.91 -5.40
N PHE A 68 -5.34 -20.94 -6.44
CA PHE A 68 -3.98 -21.47 -6.36
C PHE A 68 -3.14 -20.67 -5.36
N ALA A 69 -3.16 -19.35 -5.48
CA ALA A 69 -2.34 -18.49 -4.63
C ALA A 69 -2.71 -18.64 -3.15
N THR A 70 -4.01 -18.58 -2.84
CA THR A 70 -4.46 -18.66 -1.45
C THR A 70 -4.26 -20.06 -0.86
N LYS A 71 -4.46 -21.12 -1.66
CA LYS A 71 -4.28 -22.50 -1.19
C LYS A 71 -2.81 -22.79 -0.85
N TYR A 72 -1.90 -22.40 -1.71
CA TYR A 72 -0.50 -22.82 -1.57
C TYR A 72 0.39 -21.80 -0.88
N PHE A 73 -0.02 -20.52 -0.84
CA PHE A 73 0.84 -19.48 -0.27
C PHE A 73 0.24 -18.75 0.92
N GLY A 74 -1.01 -18.99 1.25
CA GLY A 74 -1.66 -18.31 2.37
C GLY A 74 -0.94 -18.53 3.70
N ALA A 75 -0.65 -19.78 4.04
CA ALA A 75 0.05 -20.11 5.29
C ALA A 75 1.48 -19.53 5.28
N TYR A 76 2.17 -19.64 4.15
CA TYR A 76 3.50 -19.07 3.99
C TYR A 76 3.49 -17.56 4.26
N TRP A 77 2.51 -16.84 3.71
CA TRP A 77 2.41 -15.39 3.92
C TRP A 77 2.15 -15.03 5.38
N GLN A 78 1.30 -15.80 6.05
CA GLN A 78 1.03 -15.56 7.47
C GLN A 78 2.30 -15.73 8.30
N VAL A 79 3.05 -16.81 8.07
CA VAL A 79 4.32 -17.05 8.75
C VAL A 79 5.35 -15.98 8.38
N LEU A 80 5.40 -15.61 7.09
CA LEU A 80 6.34 -14.58 6.60
C LEU A 80 6.17 -13.25 7.33
N LEU A 81 4.92 -12.79 7.45
CA LEU A 81 4.64 -11.53 8.13
C LEU A 81 4.99 -11.60 9.62
N LEU A 82 4.63 -12.70 10.26
CA LEU A 82 4.94 -12.86 11.68
C LEU A 82 6.44 -12.89 11.93
N LEU A 83 7.20 -13.67 11.15
CA LEU A 83 8.65 -13.73 11.27
C LEU A 83 9.28 -12.37 11.01
N ASN A 84 8.83 -11.68 9.98
CA ASN A 84 9.33 -10.34 9.66
C ASN A 84 9.18 -9.40 10.87
N PHE A 85 8.00 -9.41 11.49
CA PHE A 85 7.73 -8.56 12.65
C PHE A 85 8.61 -8.94 13.84
N LEU A 86 8.67 -10.23 14.17
CA LEU A 86 9.44 -10.70 15.34
C LEU A 86 10.94 -10.47 15.16
N ILE A 87 11.48 -10.73 13.97
CA ILE A 87 12.89 -10.46 13.67
C ILE A 87 13.15 -8.94 13.80
N GLY A 88 12.24 -8.13 13.26
CA GLY A 88 12.36 -6.67 13.38
C GLY A 88 12.45 -6.23 14.83
N LEU A 89 11.55 -6.72 15.69
CA LEU A 89 11.58 -6.38 17.12
C LEU A 89 12.87 -6.83 17.78
N ALA A 90 13.36 -8.03 17.44
CA ALA A 90 14.63 -8.52 18.00
C ALA A 90 15.78 -7.59 17.62
N LEU A 91 15.82 -7.11 16.37
CA LEU A 91 16.86 -6.17 15.93
C LEU A 91 16.71 -4.81 16.63
N ALA A 92 15.49 -4.35 16.83
CA ALA A 92 15.24 -3.05 17.46
C ALA A 92 15.66 -3.02 18.93
N PHE A 93 15.43 -4.11 19.66
CA PHE A 93 15.69 -4.15 21.10
C PHE A 93 17.08 -4.71 21.44
N GLY A 94 17.79 -5.25 20.45
CA GLY A 94 19.17 -5.68 20.62
C GLY A 94 20.17 -4.56 20.37
N ARG A 95 21.46 -4.93 20.33
CA ARG A 95 22.54 -3.97 20.05
C ARG A 95 22.44 -3.41 18.63
N THR A 96 21.90 -4.18 17.71
CA THR A 96 21.65 -3.73 16.33
C THR A 96 20.70 -2.54 16.29
N GLY A 97 19.91 -2.32 17.33
CA GLY A 97 19.00 -1.17 17.40
C GLY A 97 19.70 0.18 17.33
N TYR A 98 20.99 0.25 17.69
CA TYR A 98 21.77 1.48 17.63
C TYR A 98 22.41 1.74 16.26
N VAL A 99 22.35 0.78 15.34
CA VAL A 99 22.93 0.91 14.00
C VAL A 99 22.30 2.09 13.28
N ARG A 100 23.15 2.99 12.73
CA ARG A 100 22.69 4.11 11.89
C ARG A 100 22.59 3.65 10.45
N LEU A 101 21.50 4.05 9.81
CA LEU A 101 21.20 3.64 8.43
C LEU A 101 21.50 4.78 7.46
N GLY A 102 21.90 4.42 6.23
CA GLY A 102 22.01 5.37 5.14
C GLY A 102 23.26 6.24 5.13
N GLY A 103 24.27 5.90 5.92
CA GLY A 103 25.55 6.58 5.87
C GLY A 103 25.57 8.00 6.44
N LEU A 104 24.56 8.37 7.23
CA LEU A 104 24.51 9.67 7.89
C LEU A 104 24.53 9.51 9.40
N ALA A 105 25.19 10.44 10.10
CA ALA A 105 25.29 10.39 11.55
C ALA A 105 24.00 10.83 12.24
N LYS A 106 23.15 11.57 11.56
CA LYS A 106 21.86 12.03 12.09
C LYS A 106 20.86 12.15 10.95
N PRO A 107 19.56 12.12 11.26
CA PRO A 107 18.53 12.18 10.22
C PRO A 107 18.59 13.48 9.43
N ASP A 108 18.35 13.40 8.13
CA ASP A 108 18.25 14.58 7.26
C ASP A 108 16.82 15.12 7.17
N ILE A 109 15.84 14.37 7.68
CA ILE A 109 14.43 14.79 7.75
C ILE A 109 14.03 14.73 9.23
N ASP A 110 13.39 15.80 9.75
CA ASP A 110 13.01 15.81 11.16
C ASP A 110 11.93 14.75 11.46
N THR A 111 11.83 14.37 12.72
CA THR A 111 11.01 13.22 13.12
C THR A 111 9.53 13.41 12.80
N PHE A 112 8.97 14.59 13.07
CA PHE A 112 7.55 14.83 12.79
C PHE A 112 7.25 14.73 11.30
N LYS A 113 8.08 15.37 10.47
CA LYS A 113 7.93 15.35 9.02
C LYS A 113 8.07 13.93 8.48
N TRP A 114 9.08 13.20 8.98
CA TRP A 114 9.34 11.80 8.56
C TRP A 114 8.14 10.92 8.85
N LEU A 115 7.62 10.95 10.09
CA LEU A 115 6.44 10.16 10.47
C LEU A 115 5.22 10.55 9.66
N SER A 116 5.02 11.84 9.43
CA SER A 116 3.89 12.34 8.62
C SER A 116 3.95 11.79 7.20
N ILE A 117 5.13 11.80 6.58
CA ILE A 117 5.31 11.29 5.22
C ILE A 117 5.00 9.79 5.19
N VAL A 118 5.53 9.02 6.15
CA VAL A 118 5.29 7.57 6.24
C VAL A 118 3.79 7.28 6.34
N LEU A 119 3.11 7.95 7.28
CA LEU A 119 1.69 7.71 7.51
C LEU A 119 0.84 8.08 6.29
N CYS A 120 1.09 9.26 5.71
CA CYS A 120 0.28 9.73 4.59
C CYS A 120 0.45 8.85 3.35
N THR A 121 1.66 8.38 3.11
CA THR A 121 1.93 7.55 1.94
C THR A 121 1.23 6.20 2.01
N LEU A 122 1.22 5.59 3.19
CA LEU A 122 0.74 4.22 3.34
C LEU A 122 -0.75 4.12 3.65
N LEU A 123 -1.37 5.16 4.22
CA LEU A 123 -2.78 5.12 4.57
C LEU A 123 -3.73 5.53 3.45
N ALA A 124 -3.26 6.32 2.48
CA ALA A 124 -4.15 7.03 1.57
C ALA A 124 -5.02 6.12 0.70
N GLY A 125 -4.42 5.13 0.05
CA GLY A 125 -5.09 4.39 -1.02
C GLY A 125 -6.26 3.53 -0.59
N GLY A 126 -6.08 2.70 0.42
CA GLY A 126 -7.10 1.76 0.86
C GLY A 126 -7.78 2.12 2.16
N GLY A 127 -7.16 3.03 2.93
CA GLY A 127 -7.61 3.32 4.28
C GLY A 127 -8.99 3.96 4.38
N VAL A 128 -9.38 4.77 3.39
CA VAL A 128 -10.71 5.39 3.39
C VAL A 128 -11.80 4.35 3.16
N PHE A 129 -11.60 3.48 2.18
CA PHE A 129 -12.58 2.45 1.83
C PHE A 129 -12.71 1.40 2.94
N TRP A 130 -11.58 0.81 3.34
CA TRP A 130 -11.61 -0.35 4.24
C TRP A 130 -11.85 0.03 5.69
N ALA A 131 -11.48 1.25 6.12
CA ALA A 131 -11.75 1.68 7.48
C ALA A 131 -13.25 1.75 7.78
N ALA A 132 -14.04 2.09 6.76
CA ALA A 132 -15.51 2.07 6.89
C ALA A 132 -16.05 0.65 6.74
N ALA A 133 -15.65 -0.05 5.69
CA ALA A 133 -16.30 -1.28 5.25
C ALA A 133 -15.93 -2.51 6.08
N GLU A 134 -14.65 -2.65 6.45
CA GLU A 134 -14.20 -3.89 7.07
C GLU A 134 -14.79 -4.12 8.46
N PRO A 135 -14.81 -3.14 9.39
CA PRO A 135 -15.41 -3.40 10.70
C PRO A 135 -16.89 -3.81 10.61
N ILE A 136 -17.64 -3.21 9.73
CA ILE A 136 -19.06 -3.59 9.54
C ILE A 136 -19.15 -5.01 8.98
N ALA A 137 -18.30 -5.36 8.01
CA ALA A 137 -18.28 -6.71 7.44
C ALA A 137 -18.04 -7.76 8.54
N HIS A 138 -17.09 -7.49 9.42
CA HIS A 138 -16.78 -8.41 10.52
C HIS A 138 -17.83 -8.41 11.62
N PHE A 139 -18.61 -7.35 11.74
CA PHE A 139 -19.75 -7.33 12.64
C PHE A 139 -20.91 -8.16 12.11
N VAL A 140 -21.21 -8.02 10.83
CA VAL A 140 -22.33 -8.73 10.18
C VAL A 140 -22.06 -10.22 10.11
N THR A 141 -20.83 -10.59 9.76
CA THR A 141 -20.40 -12.00 9.71
C THR A 141 -19.16 -12.16 10.60
N ALA A 142 -19.36 -12.78 11.76
CA ALA A 142 -18.32 -12.90 12.77
C ALA A 142 -17.05 -13.53 12.21
N PRO A 143 -15.85 -12.98 12.50
CA PRO A 143 -14.62 -13.65 12.11
C PRO A 143 -14.55 -15.04 12.76
N PRO A 144 -14.11 -16.06 12.03
CA PRO A 144 -14.19 -17.44 12.53
C PRO A 144 -13.50 -17.68 13.87
N LEU A 145 -12.38 -17.03 14.12
CA LEU A 145 -11.66 -17.21 15.39
C LEU A 145 -12.52 -16.80 16.58
N TYR A 146 -13.28 -15.69 16.44
CA TYR A 146 -14.07 -15.17 17.53
C TYR A 146 -15.43 -15.85 17.63
N GLY A 147 -16.05 -16.19 16.50
CA GLY A 147 -17.38 -16.80 16.48
C GLY A 147 -18.50 -15.80 16.85
N GLU A 148 -19.69 -16.31 16.95
CA GLU A 148 -20.86 -15.53 17.30
C GLU A 148 -20.79 -15.06 18.75
N ALA A 149 -21.26 -13.82 18.99
CA ALA A 149 -21.21 -13.21 20.31
C ALA A 149 -22.34 -12.18 20.43
N SER A 150 -22.50 -11.61 21.62
CA SER A 150 -23.44 -10.50 21.82
C SER A 150 -23.05 -9.33 20.91
N PRO A 151 -24.01 -8.45 20.55
CA PRO A 151 -23.69 -7.36 19.62
C PRO A 151 -22.53 -6.49 20.06
N LYS A 152 -22.46 -6.11 21.34
CA LYS A 152 -21.37 -5.26 21.82
C LYS A 152 -20.00 -5.97 21.71
N THR A 153 -19.96 -7.25 22.10
CA THR A 153 -18.74 -8.05 21.99
C THR A 153 -18.36 -8.23 20.51
N SER A 154 -19.35 -8.49 19.64
CA SER A 154 -19.13 -8.62 18.20
C SER A 154 -18.54 -7.35 17.59
N ALA A 155 -18.96 -6.17 18.04
CA ALA A 155 -18.42 -4.91 17.57
C ALA A 155 -16.92 -4.79 17.92
N ILE A 156 -16.56 -5.14 19.16
CA ILE A 156 -15.15 -5.08 19.57
C ILE A 156 -14.34 -6.15 18.82
N ASN A 157 -14.90 -7.34 18.63
CA ASN A 157 -14.24 -8.38 17.84
C ASN A 157 -13.98 -7.92 16.39
N ALA A 158 -14.95 -7.21 15.81
CA ALA A 158 -14.84 -6.69 14.45
C ALA A 158 -13.70 -5.67 14.36
N LEU A 159 -13.60 -4.77 15.33
CA LEU A 159 -12.49 -3.81 15.39
C LEU A 159 -11.15 -4.54 15.55
N SER A 160 -11.09 -5.49 16.48
CA SER A 160 -9.87 -6.26 16.75
C SER A 160 -9.38 -6.98 15.48
N GLN A 161 -10.30 -7.59 14.73
CA GLN A 161 -9.94 -8.28 13.49
C GLN A 161 -9.42 -7.29 12.45
N SER A 162 -10.06 -6.15 12.28
CA SER A 162 -9.61 -5.10 11.37
C SER A 162 -8.24 -4.56 11.80
N PHE A 163 -8.03 -4.35 13.09
CA PHE A 163 -6.76 -3.90 13.64
C PHE A 163 -5.64 -4.91 13.34
N MET A 164 -5.96 -6.21 13.42
CA MET A 164 -4.97 -7.25 13.11
C MET A 164 -4.55 -7.19 11.65
N HIS A 165 -5.50 -6.96 10.75
CA HIS A 165 -5.21 -6.90 9.32
C HIS A 165 -4.37 -5.68 8.94
N TRP A 166 -4.62 -4.53 9.59
CA TRP A 166 -3.99 -3.25 9.22
C TRP A 166 -2.95 -2.78 10.21
N GLY A 167 -2.61 -3.61 11.20
CA GLY A 167 -1.78 -3.24 12.32
C GLY A 167 -0.31 -3.62 12.20
N PHE A 168 0.20 -4.27 13.24
CA PHE A 168 1.64 -4.49 13.41
C PHE A 168 2.28 -5.26 12.26
N LEU A 169 1.66 -6.37 11.84
CA LEU A 169 2.24 -7.23 10.81
C LEU A 169 2.24 -6.56 9.44
N ALA A 170 1.16 -5.86 9.12
CA ALA A 170 1.01 -5.15 7.85
C ALA A 170 2.05 -4.05 7.68
N TRP A 171 2.19 -3.20 8.70
CA TRP A 171 3.14 -2.10 8.65
C TRP A 171 4.58 -2.60 8.64
N ALA A 172 4.87 -3.65 9.42
CA ALA A 172 6.21 -4.20 9.48
C ALA A 172 6.67 -4.73 8.12
N ILE A 173 5.79 -5.43 7.38
CA ILE A 173 6.20 -5.96 6.08
C ILE A 173 6.40 -4.82 5.07
N LEU A 174 5.64 -3.74 5.20
CA LEU A 174 5.73 -2.62 4.27
C LEU A 174 7.04 -1.86 4.36
N GLY A 175 7.69 -1.82 5.52
CA GLY A 175 8.78 -0.91 5.62
C GLY A 175 9.93 -1.18 6.57
N CYS A 176 10.15 -2.40 7.03
CA CYS A 176 11.21 -2.60 8.03
C CYS A 176 12.40 -3.38 7.52
N LEU A 177 12.38 -4.71 7.54
CA LEU A 177 13.59 -5.47 7.24
C LEU A 177 14.10 -5.24 5.83
N SER A 178 13.21 -5.21 4.84
CA SER A 178 13.62 -4.99 3.45
C SER A 178 14.23 -3.60 3.27
N SER A 179 13.71 -2.59 3.96
CA SER A 179 14.28 -1.24 3.92
C SER A 179 15.69 -1.22 4.52
N ILE A 180 15.89 -1.90 5.64
CA ILE A 180 17.21 -1.99 6.28
C ILE A 180 18.22 -2.63 5.32
N VAL A 181 17.83 -3.74 4.69
CA VAL A 181 18.69 -4.44 3.74
C VAL A 181 19.00 -3.55 2.53
N LEU A 182 17.99 -2.89 1.96
CA LEU A 182 18.19 -1.98 0.83
C LEU A 182 19.09 -0.81 1.19
N MET A 183 18.91 -0.24 2.38
CA MET A 183 19.74 0.90 2.82
C MET A 183 21.21 0.50 2.93
N HIS A 184 21.48 -0.68 3.48
CA HIS A 184 22.84 -1.18 3.55
C HIS A 184 23.41 -1.41 2.16
N LEU A 185 22.69 -2.14 1.30
CA LEU A 185 23.19 -2.50 -0.02
C LEU A 185 23.33 -1.29 -0.93
N HIS A 186 22.43 -0.32 -0.82
CA HIS A 186 22.49 0.87 -1.67
C HIS A 186 23.49 1.91 -1.15
N TYR A 187 23.31 2.37 0.09
CA TYR A 187 24.12 3.48 0.61
C TYR A 187 25.52 3.05 1.03
N ASP A 188 25.68 1.83 1.57
CA ASP A 188 26.98 1.37 2.03
C ASP A 188 27.75 0.60 0.93
N LYS A 189 27.04 -0.11 0.04
CA LYS A 189 27.68 -0.96 -0.98
C LYS A 189 27.55 -0.42 -2.41
N GLY A 190 26.76 0.63 -2.64
CA GLY A 190 26.64 1.25 -3.95
C GLY A 190 25.76 0.52 -4.95
N LEU A 191 24.91 -0.42 -4.50
CA LEU A 191 24.03 -1.16 -5.40
C LEU A 191 22.79 -0.34 -5.77
N PRO A 192 22.10 -0.67 -6.88
CA PRO A 192 20.91 0.09 -7.28
C PRO A 192 19.81 0.06 -6.25
N LEU A 193 19.04 1.12 -6.15
CA LEU A 193 17.86 1.17 -5.29
C LEU A 193 16.66 0.66 -6.07
N LYS A 194 16.62 -0.65 -6.25
CA LYS A 194 15.62 -1.36 -7.07
C LYS A 194 15.22 -2.66 -6.39
N PRO A 195 14.05 -3.20 -6.73
CA PRO A 195 13.62 -4.48 -6.13
C PRO A 195 14.64 -5.62 -6.30
N ARG A 196 15.33 -5.65 -7.44
CA ARG A 196 16.35 -6.69 -7.70
C ARG A 196 17.42 -6.77 -6.62
N THR A 197 17.72 -5.65 -5.99
CA THR A 197 18.76 -5.59 -4.96
C THR A 197 18.37 -6.41 -3.72
N LEU A 198 17.06 -6.63 -3.49
CA LEU A 198 16.62 -7.51 -2.41
C LEU A 198 17.08 -8.96 -2.59
N LEU A 199 17.38 -9.37 -3.81
CA LEU A 199 17.88 -10.71 -4.11
C LEU A 199 19.40 -10.83 -4.02
N TYR A 200 20.09 -9.71 -3.94
CA TYR A 200 21.57 -9.71 -3.91
C TYR A 200 22.15 -10.55 -2.76
N PRO A 201 21.59 -10.53 -1.54
CA PRO A 201 22.17 -11.35 -0.46
C PRO A 201 22.23 -12.85 -0.74
N ILE A 202 21.44 -13.36 -1.69
CA ILE A 202 21.45 -14.79 -2.06
C ILE A 202 22.14 -14.99 -3.41
N PHE A 203 21.83 -14.16 -4.42
CA PHE A 203 22.28 -14.39 -5.80
C PHE A 203 23.49 -13.55 -6.22
N GLY A 204 23.90 -12.59 -5.38
CA GLY A 204 25.05 -11.74 -5.71
C GLY A 204 24.83 -10.93 -6.98
N ASP A 205 25.92 -10.79 -7.77
CA ASP A 205 25.88 -9.97 -8.98
C ASP A 205 24.89 -10.48 -10.03
N LYS A 206 24.52 -11.74 -9.99
CA LYS A 206 23.49 -12.28 -10.90
C LYS A 206 22.14 -11.60 -10.70
N ALA A 207 21.83 -11.19 -9.47
CA ALA A 207 20.60 -10.44 -9.21
C ALA A 207 20.63 -9.06 -9.84
N ILE A 208 21.81 -8.42 -9.85
CA ILE A 208 21.94 -7.04 -10.32
C ILE A 208 21.97 -6.98 -11.86
N HIS A 209 22.72 -7.87 -12.51
CA HIS A 209 23.02 -7.78 -13.93
C HIS A 209 22.30 -8.83 -14.80
N GLY A 210 21.63 -9.80 -14.20
CA GLY A 210 21.06 -10.92 -14.93
C GLY A 210 19.55 -10.84 -15.14
N TRP A 211 19.02 -11.89 -15.74
CA TRP A 211 17.58 -12.00 -15.99
C TRP A 211 16.77 -12.13 -14.68
N ILE A 212 17.38 -12.66 -13.63
CA ILE A 212 16.73 -12.77 -12.32
C ILE A 212 16.34 -11.37 -11.83
N GLY A 213 17.26 -10.40 -11.99
CA GLY A 213 16.98 -9.02 -11.63
C GLY A 213 15.85 -8.41 -12.46
N ASN A 214 15.88 -8.65 -13.77
CA ASN A 214 14.82 -8.16 -14.65
C ASN A 214 13.46 -8.74 -14.23
N LEU A 215 13.41 -10.02 -13.93
CA LEU A 215 12.18 -10.68 -13.49
C LEU A 215 11.72 -10.13 -12.14
N ALA A 216 12.63 -9.93 -11.20
CA ALA A 216 12.29 -9.37 -9.88
C ALA A 216 11.70 -7.96 -10.01
N ASP A 217 12.32 -7.10 -10.80
CA ASP A 217 11.81 -5.74 -11.01
C ASP A 217 10.44 -5.77 -11.68
N ALA A 218 10.28 -6.62 -12.72
CA ALA A 218 9.01 -6.72 -13.44
C ALA A 218 7.88 -7.21 -12.53
N CYS A 219 8.13 -8.27 -11.75
CA CYS A 219 7.14 -8.80 -10.82
C CYS A 219 6.75 -7.77 -9.77
N SER A 220 7.74 -7.00 -9.28
CA SER A 220 7.48 -5.96 -8.28
C SER A 220 6.67 -4.80 -8.87
N ILE A 221 6.94 -4.43 -10.12
CA ILE A 221 6.16 -3.40 -10.82
C ILE A 221 4.72 -3.88 -11.03
N ILE A 222 4.54 -5.12 -11.49
CA ILE A 222 3.20 -5.68 -11.68
C ILE A 222 2.44 -5.71 -10.35
N ALA A 223 3.09 -6.12 -9.28
CA ALA A 223 2.43 -6.24 -7.97
C ALA A 223 2.06 -4.86 -7.39
N VAL A 224 2.94 -3.85 -7.52
CA VAL A 224 2.59 -2.52 -7.03
C VAL A 224 1.53 -1.87 -7.91
N ALA A 225 1.57 -2.16 -9.22
CA ALA A 225 0.49 -1.71 -10.12
C ALA A 225 -0.83 -2.34 -9.70
N ALA A 226 -0.86 -3.65 -9.45
CA ALA A 226 -2.07 -4.34 -8.98
C ALA A 226 -2.56 -3.75 -7.65
N GLY A 227 -1.65 -3.52 -6.71
CA GLY A 227 -1.96 -2.93 -5.41
C GLY A 227 -2.45 -1.49 -5.48
N THR A 228 -2.20 -0.79 -6.58
CA THR A 228 -2.70 0.56 -6.86
C THR A 228 -4.00 0.51 -7.66
N ILE A 229 -4.08 -0.41 -8.60
CA ILE A 229 -5.30 -0.67 -9.38
C ILE A 229 -6.46 -1.01 -8.45
N GLY A 230 -6.20 -1.78 -7.38
CA GLY A 230 -7.21 -2.08 -6.37
C GLY A 230 -7.86 -0.82 -5.79
N PRO A 231 -7.09 0.05 -5.14
CA PRO A 231 -7.64 1.32 -4.65
C PRO A 231 -8.31 2.19 -5.72
N ILE A 232 -7.75 2.26 -6.93
CA ILE A 232 -8.41 2.99 -8.03
C ILE A 232 -9.80 2.40 -8.27
N GLY A 233 -9.90 1.08 -8.31
CA GLY A 233 -11.19 0.41 -8.47
C GLY A 233 -12.09 0.58 -7.26
N PHE A 234 -11.60 0.31 -6.05
CA PHE A 234 -12.40 0.42 -4.82
C PHE A 234 -12.97 1.83 -4.65
N LEU A 235 -12.10 2.84 -4.79
CA LEU A 235 -12.53 4.24 -4.61
C LEU A 235 -13.43 4.67 -5.77
N GLY A 236 -13.17 4.17 -6.98
CA GLY A 236 -14.05 4.43 -8.13
C GLY A 236 -15.46 3.92 -7.89
N LEU A 237 -15.59 2.71 -7.35
CA LEU A 237 -16.89 2.13 -7.00
C LEU A 237 -17.56 2.96 -5.89
N GLN A 238 -16.79 3.38 -4.89
CA GLN A 238 -17.30 4.18 -3.78
C GLN A 238 -17.78 5.55 -4.26
N ILE A 239 -17.03 6.20 -5.15
CA ILE A 239 -17.41 7.50 -5.73
C ILE A 239 -18.70 7.35 -6.55
N SER A 240 -18.80 6.31 -7.37
CA SER A 240 -20.01 6.06 -8.17
C SER A 240 -21.23 5.88 -7.27
N TYR A 241 -21.09 5.11 -6.21
CA TYR A 241 -22.16 4.92 -5.23
C TYR A 241 -22.56 6.26 -4.60
N ALA A 242 -21.57 7.07 -4.20
CA ALA A 242 -21.84 8.37 -3.60
C ALA A 242 -22.54 9.32 -4.56
N LEU A 243 -22.14 9.33 -5.82
CA LEU A 243 -22.79 10.14 -6.86
C LEU A 243 -24.26 9.73 -7.04
N ASN A 244 -24.54 8.45 -6.97
CA ASN A 244 -25.92 7.96 -7.03
C ASN A 244 -26.72 8.42 -5.80
N SER A 245 -26.19 8.18 -4.62
CA SER A 245 -26.90 8.46 -3.38
C SER A 245 -27.12 9.96 -3.15
N LEU A 246 -26.13 10.78 -3.47
CA LEU A 246 -26.18 12.23 -3.18
C LEU A 246 -26.81 13.02 -4.31
N PHE A 247 -26.61 12.62 -5.56
CA PHE A 247 -27.01 13.42 -6.72
C PHE A 247 -27.86 12.69 -7.75
N GLY A 248 -28.14 11.39 -7.55
CA GLY A 248 -29.04 10.64 -8.42
C GLY A 248 -28.44 10.08 -9.68
N PHE A 249 -27.13 10.14 -9.86
CA PHE A 249 -26.48 9.52 -11.03
C PHE A 249 -26.60 8.00 -10.93
N PRO A 250 -26.83 7.28 -12.05
CA PRO A 250 -26.92 5.81 -11.99
C PRO A 250 -25.63 5.18 -11.50
N ASP A 251 -25.70 4.26 -10.55
CA ASP A 251 -24.54 3.50 -10.07
C ASP A 251 -24.44 2.22 -10.90
N ASN A 252 -23.71 2.30 -12.01
CA ASN A 252 -23.54 1.19 -12.93
C ASN A 252 -22.12 1.20 -13.49
N PHE A 253 -21.80 0.19 -14.31
CA PHE A 253 -20.46 0.06 -14.88
C PHE A 253 -20.04 1.32 -15.68
N ILE A 254 -20.97 1.95 -16.38
CA ILE A 254 -20.67 3.13 -17.18
C ILE A 254 -20.22 4.29 -16.27
N THR A 255 -20.98 4.59 -15.23
CA THR A 255 -20.62 5.66 -14.27
C THR A 255 -19.30 5.34 -13.57
N GLN A 256 -19.13 4.10 -13.13
CA GLN A 256 -17.90 3.63 -12.47
C GLN A 256 -16.69 3.83 -13.40
N SER A 257 -16.84 3.44 -14.66
CA SER A 257 -15.80 3.60 -15.67
C SER A 257 -15.48 5.06 -15.95
N MET A 258 -16.51 5.91 -16.02
CA MET A 258 -16.33 7.35 -16.26
C MET A 258 -15.56 8.01 -15.11
N VAL A 259 -15.82 7.59 -13.86
CA VAL A 259 -15.08 8.08 -12.70
C VAL A 259 -13.60 7.74 -12.86
N ILE A 260 -13.30 6.50 -13.25
CA ILE A 260 -11.91 6.05 -13.41
C ILE A 260 -11.25 6.80 -14.57
N VAL A 261 -11.97 6.97 -15.70
CA VAL A 261 -11.45 7.72 -16.85
C VAL A 261 -11.13 9.16 -16.46
N ALA A 262 -12.01 9.80 -15.68
CA ALA A 262 -11.76 11.16 -15.20
C ALA A 262 -10.48 11.22 -14.35
N ALA A 263 -10.26 10.22 -13.48
CA ALA A 263 -9.04 10.15 -12.68
C ALA A 263 -7.80 9.97 -13.58
N ILE A 264 -7.89 9.08 -14.58
CA ILE A 264 -6.79 8.87 -15.54
C ILE A 264 -6.44 10.21 -16.23
N VAL A 265 -7.46 10.93 -16.72
CA VAL A 265 -7.25 12.21 -17.39
C VAL A 265 -6.54 13.18 -16.45
N MET A 266 -7.00 13.27 -15.21
CA MET A 266 -6.44 14.22 -14.25
C MET A 266 -4.97 13.94 -13.93
N TYR A 267 -4.61 12.69 -13.62
CA TYR A 267 -3.21 12.44 -13.31
C TYR A 267 -2.32 12.36 -14.56
N THR A 268 -2.90 12.07 -15.73
CA THR A 268 -2.14 12.14 -16.99
C THR A 268 -1.81 13.59 -17.35
N LEU A 269 -2.79 14.49 -17.23
CA LEU A 269 -2.55 15.92 -17.45
C LEU A 269 -1.49 16.44 -16.47
N SER A 270 -1.52 15.98 -15.22
CA SER A 270 -0.49 16.31 -14.25
C SER A 270 0.90 15.89 -14.74
N ALA A 271 1.02 14.65 -15.23
CA ALA A 271 2.30 14.11 -15.72
C ALA A 271 2.79 14.88 -16.95
N LEU A 272 1.87 15.17 -17.90
CA LEU A 272 2.24 15.84 -19.15
C LEU A 272 2.61 17.30 -18.94
N SER A 273 1.92 17.99 -18.03
CA SER A 273 2.16 19.41 -17.79
C SER A 273 3.42 19.68 -16.95
N GLY A 274 3.96 18.65 -16.29
CA GLY A 274 5.07 18.83 -15.37
C GLY A 274 4.68 19.59 -14.12
N VAL A 275 3.40 19.70 -13.83
CA VAL A 275 2.91 20.46 -12.68
C VAL A 275 2.98 19.60 -11.43
N SER A 276 4.19 19.34 -10.94
CA SER A 276 4.38 18.67 -9.66
C SER A 276 3.80 19.52 -8.51
N LYS A 277 3.81 20.84 -8.67
CA LYS A 277 3.27 21.76 -7.67
C LYS A 277 1.77 21.59 -7.46
N GLY A 278 1.02 21.34 -8.55
CA GLY A 278 -0.43 21.15 -8.46
C GLY A 278 -0.78 19.92 -7.63
N ILE A 279 -0.10 18.80 -7.91
CA ILE A 279 -0.33 17.55 -7.18
C ILE A 279 0.10 17.70 -5.72
N GLN A 280 1.23 18.35 -5.45
CA GLN A 280 1.66 18.60 -4.07
C GLN A 280 0.63 19.42 -3.32
N LEU A 281 0.03 20.42 -3.97
CA LEU A 281 -1.01 21.24 -3.36
C LEU A 281 -2.25 20.41 -3.04
N VAL A 282 -2.70 19.58 -3.99
CA VAL A 282 -3.85 18.69 -3.79
C VAL A 282 -3.57 17.71 -2.65
N SER A 283 -2.37 17.12 -2.60
CA SER A 283 -1.99 16.21 -1.52
C SER A 283 -2.02 16.90 -0.16
N ARG A 284 -1.54 18.15 -0.10
CA ARG A 284 -1.57 18.92 1.15
C ARG A 284 -3.02 19.16 1.61
N TYR A 285 -3.90 19.55 0.69
CA TYR A 285 -5.31 19.76 1.03
C TYR A 285 -5.98 18.46 1.44
N ASN A 286 -5.59 17.33 0.82
CA ASN A 286 -6.08 16.01 1.24
C ASN A 286 -5.76 15.73 2.70
N ILE A 287 -4.52 15.99 3.10
CA ILE A 287 -4.08 15.76 4.48
C ILE A 287 -4.88 16.64 5.44
N ILE A 288 -4.99 17.93 5.12
CA ILE A 288 -5.73 18.89 5.95
C ILE A 288 -7.20 18.45 6.06
N LEU A 289 -7.84 18.13 4.93
CA LEU A 289 -9.23 17.71 4.93
C LEU A 289 -9.41 16.41 5.71
N SER A 290 -8.49 15.44 5.56
CA SER A 290 -8.53 14.19 6.32
C SER A 290 -8.49 14.47 7.83
N VAL A 291 -7.54 15.32 8.27
CA VAL A 291 -7.41 15.64 9.69
C VAL A 291 -8.66 16.34 10.22
N LEU A 292 -9.22 17.27 9.45
CA LEU A 292 -10.44 17.97 9.84
C LEU A 292 -11.63 17.01 9.95
N LEU A 293 -11.79 16.09 8.99
CA LEU A 293 -12.89 15.12 9.01
C LEU A 293 -12.72 14.12 10.14
N ILE A 294 -11.49 13.65 10.37
CA ILE A 294 -11.17 12.76 11.50
C ILE A 294 -11.55 13.45 12.82
N GLY A 295 -11.10 14.68 12.99
CA GLY A 295 -11.40 15.46 14.19
C GLY A 295 -12.89 15.69 14.38
N TYR A 296 -13.59 15.99 13.29
CA TYR A 296 -15.03 16.18 13.31
C TYR A 296 -15.75 14.92 13.81
N ILE A 297 -15.41 13.76 13.23
CA ILE A 297 -16.02 12.50 13.64
C ILE A 297 -15.68 12.19 15.10
N LEU A 298 -14.43 12.38 15.48
CA LEU A 298 -13.99 12.08 16.85
C LEU A 298 -14.73 12.92 17.89
N PHE A 299 -14.89 14.23 17.62
CA PHE A 299 -15.46 15.14 18.61
C PHE A 299 -16.98 15.29 18.53
N PHE A 300 -17.58 15.09 17.36
CA PHE A 300 -19.01 15.27 17.15
C PHE A 300 -19.76 13.96 16.83
N GLY A 301 -19.03 12.87 16.65
CA GLY A 301 -19.60 11.54 16.49
C GLY A 301 -19.71 10.81 17.82
N PRO A 302 -19.74 9.48 17.78
CA PRO A 302 -19.88 8.66 19.00
C PRO A 302 -18.54 8.51 19.74
N THR A 303 -18.05 9.60 20.30
CA THR A 303 -16.73 9.73 20.91
C THR A 303 -16.42 8.62 21.91
N SER A 304 -17.36 8.35 22.84
CA SER A 304 -17.14 7.32 23.88
C SER A 304 -16.86 5.96 23.27
N PHE A 305 -17.67 5.55 22.28
CA PHE A 305 -17.48 4.25 21.67
C PHE A 305 -16.17 4.21 20.86
N ILE A 306 -15.84 5.32 20.18
CA ILE A 306 -14.58 5.39 19.40
C ILE A 306 -13.39 5.11 20.33
N ILE A 307 -13.33 5.79 21.47
CA ILE A 307 -12.22 5.66 22.42
C ILE A 307 -12.23 4.26 23.07
N ASP A 308 -13.38 3.85 23.61
CA ASP A 308 -13.49 2.55 24.27
C ASP A 308 -13.24 1.41 23.29
N GLY A 309 -13.75 1.54 22.07
CA GLY A 309 -13.55 0.54 21.01
C GLY A 309 -12.10 0.43 20.62
N TYR A 310 -11.41 1.57 20.52
CA TYR A 310 -9.98 1.57 20.22
C TYR A 310 -9.20 0.83 21.31
N VAL A 311 -9.41 1.19 22.57
CA VAL A 311 -8.69 0.60 23.71
C VAL A 311 -8.98 -0.90 23.79
N GLN A 312 -10.24 -1.29 23.77
CA GLN A 312 -10.62 -2.70 23.86
C GLN A 312 -10.21 -3.49 22.62
N GLY A 313 -10.33 -2.88 21.44
CA GLY A 313 -9.95 -3.53 20.18
C GLY A 313 -8.45 -3.82 20.13
N VAL A 314 -7.62 -2.85 20.54
CA VAL A 314 -6.17 -3.05 20.61
C VAL A 314 -5.84 -4.11 21.67
N GLY A 315 -6.45 -4.03 22.84
CA GLY A 315 -6.23 -5.03 23.90
C GLY A 315 -6.57 -6.43 23.44
N ARG A 316 -7.71 -6.59 22.75
CA ARG A 316 -8.14 -7.89 22.26
C ARG A 316 -7.22 -8.39 21.12
N MET A 317 -6.77 -7.49 20.26
CA MET A 317 -5.81 -7.84 19.21
C MET A 317 -4.51 -8.34 19.82
N VAL A 318 -3.98 -7.66 20.83
CA VAL A 318 -2.74 -8.07 21.49
C VAL A 318 -2.92 -9.42 22.20
N ASP A 319 -4.05 -9.60 22.89
CA ASP A 319 -4.35 -10.84 23.61
C ASP A 319 -4.46 -12.04 22.65
N ASN A 320 -4.95 -11.82 21.44
CA ASN A 320 -5.15 -12.87 20.43
C ASN A 320 -4.14 -12.78 19.28
N PHE A 321 -3.00 -12.13 19.51
CA PHE A 321 -2.06 -11.80 18.43
C PHE A 321 -1.61 -13.05 17.66
N PHE A 322 -1.02 -14.03 18.37
CA PHE A 322 -0.54 -15.25 17.71
C PHE A 322 -1.67 -16.12 17.18
N PRO A 323 -2.76 -16.33 17.93
CA PRO A 323 -3.89 -17.09 17.35
C PRO A 323 -4.45 -16.46 16.06
N MET A 324 -4.57 -15.13 15.98
CA MET A 324 -5.05 -14.47 14.76
C MET A 324 -4.02 -14.52 13.64
N ALA A 325 -2.74 -14.32 13.97
CA ALA A 325 -1.68 -14.34 12.96
C ALA A 325 -1.56 -15.70 12.29
N LEU A 326 -1.82 -16.77 13.02
CA LEU A 326 -1.58 -18.14 12.56
C LEU A 326 -2.86 -18.96 12.37
N TYR A 327 -4.03 -18.33 12.42
CA TYR A 327 -5.31 -19.00 12.26
C TYR A 327 -5.41 -19.62 10.86
N ARG A 328 -5.84 -20.91 10.78
CA ARG A 328 -5.97 -21.62 9.50
C ARG A 328 -7.25 -22.47 9.38
N ASP A 329 -8.12 -22.47 10.39
CA ASP A 329 -9.25 -23.39 10.39
C ASP A 329 -10.31 -23.09 9.33
N ASP A 330 -10.44 -21.83 8.88
CA ASP A 330 -11.37 -21.46 7.82
C ASP A 330 -10.59 -20.76 6.70
N THR A 331 -10.06 -21.58 5.77
CA THR A 331 -9.24 -21.05 4.69
C THR A 331 -10.07 -20.27 3.65
N GLY A 332 -11.36 -20.55 3.52
CA GLY A 332 -12.24 -19.77 2.64
C GLY A 332 -12.36 -18.33 3.10
N TRP A 333 -12.64 -18.13 4.39
CA TRP A 333 -12.69 -16.80 4.97
C TRP A 333 -11.33 -16.10 4.88
N LEU A 334 -10.26 -16.82 5.23
CA LEU A 334 -8.90 -16.29 5.18
C LEU A 334 -8.53 -15.78 3.81
N SER A 335 -8.94 -16.49 2.76
CA SER A 335 -8.58 -16.11 1.39
C SER A 335 -9.06 -14.72 1.04
N TRP A 336 -10.27 -14.36 1.47
CA TRP A 336 -10.86 -13.06 1.14
C TRP A 336 -10.51 -11.95 2.12
N TRP A 337 -9.96 -12.29 3.29
CA TRP A 337 -9.67 -11.29 4.33
C TRP A 337 -8.18 -11.27 4.68
N THR A 338 -7.74 -12.11 5.58
CA THR A 338 -6.36 -12.07 6.07
C THR A 338 -5.33 -12.24 4.95
N VAL A 339 -5.51 -13.27 4.13
CA VAL A 339 -4.56 -13.57 3.04
C VAL A 339 -4.62 -12.47 1.98
N PHE A 340 -5.81 -11.96 1.67
CA PHE A 340 -5.96 -10.85 0.73
C PHE A 340 -5.19 -9.60 1.22
N PHE A 341 -5.46 -9.14 2.44
CA PHE A 341 -4.81 -7.93 2.94
C PHE A 341 -3.29 -8.10 3.01
N TRP A 342 -2.84 -9.21 3.57
CA TRP A 342 -1.41 -9.42 3.74
C TRP A 342 -0.69 -9.69 2.42
N GLY A 343 -1.35 -10.32 1.47
CA GLY A 343 -0.84 -10.42 0.11
C GLY A 343 -0.69 -9.06 -0.54
N TRP A 344 -1.69 -8.20 -0.36
CA TRP A 344 -1.64 -6.82 -0.87
C TRP A 344 -0.41 -6.09 -0.33
N PHE A 345 -0.18 -6.18 0.98
CA PHE A 345 0.95 -5.50 1.60
C PHE A 345 2.30 -6.12 1.18
N ILE A 346 2.35 -7.42 0.98
CA ILE A 346 3.53 -8.09 0.42
C ILE A 346 3.84 -7.52 -0.97
N GLY A 347 2.84 -7.39 -1.81
CA GLY A 347 3.02 -6.87 -3.16
C GLY A 347 3.56 -5.45 -3.19
N TYR A 348 3.23 -4.67 -2.20
CA TYR A 348 3.71 -3.30 -2.08
C TYR A 348 5.15 -3.17 -1.58
N UNK A 349 5.79 -4.10 -0.89
CA UNK A 349 6.75 -4.08 -0.38
C UNK A 349 7.69 -3.60 -0.93
N PRO A 350 8.13 -4.18 -2.06
CA PRO A 350 9.42 -3.70 -2.57
C PRO A 350 9.47 -2.21 -2.84
N MET A 351 8.40 -1.66 -3.37
CA MET A 351 8.37 -0.22 -3.67
C MET A 351 8.34 0.63 -2.39
N MET A 352 7.63 0.16 -1.36
CA MET A 352 7.63 0.87 -0.08
C MET A 352 8.97 0.79 0.61
N ALA A 353 9.68 -0.33 0.48
CA ALA A 353 11.03 -0.44 1.03
C ALA A 353 11.98 0.57 0.39
N ILE A 354 11.86 0.77 -0.92
CA ILE A 354 12.63 1.79 -1.64
C ILE A 354 12.28 3.19 -1.12
N PHE A 355 11.00 3.47 -0.99
CA PHE A 355 10.52 4.76 -0.50
C PHE A 355 11.02 5.03 0.91
N ILE A 356 10.86 4.06 1.82
CA ILE A 356 11.30 4.19 3.21
C ILE A 356 12.83 4.38 3.26
N ALA A 357 13.57 3.65 2.42
CA ALA A 357 15.03 3.79 2.36
C ALA A 357 15.44 5.23 2.00
N ARG A 358 14.72 5.85 1.08
CA ARG A 358 15.05 7.22 0.65
C ARG A 358 14.84 8.25 1.74
N ILE A 359 13.81 8.10 2.57
CA ILE A 359 13.43 9.12 3.54
C ILE A 359 13.98 8.85 4.95
N SER A 360 14.66 7.72 5.16
CA SER A 360 15.04 7.29 6.51
C SER A 360 16.55 7.35 6.78
N ARG A 361 17.32 8.03 5.93
CA ARG A 361 18.76 8.15 6.13
C ARG A 361 19.05 8.84 7.47
N GLY A 362 20.00 8.28 8.20
CA GLY A 362 20.39 8.78 9.51
C GLY A 362 19.55 8.27 10.67
N ARG A 363 18.47 7.55 10.38
CA ARG A 363 17.69 6.90 11.45
C ARG A 363 18.40 5.66 11.93
N THR A 364 18.20 5.30 13.23
CA THR A 364 18.69 4.03 13.72
C THR A 364 17.70 2.91 13.37
N ILE A 365 18.18 1.67 13.39
CA ILE A 365 17.31 0.50 13.20
C ILE A 365 16.14 0.54 14.19
N ARG A 366 16.43 0.86 15.47
CA ARG A 366 15.38 0.97 16.50
C ARG A 366 14.33 2.02 16.14
N GLN A 367 14.77 3.20 15.75
CA GLN A 367 13.85 4.28 15.35
C GLN A 367 12.96 3.86 14.20
N LEU A 368 13.56 3.24 13.17
CA LEU A 368 12.83 2.80 11.99
C LEU A 368 11.76 1.77 12.36
N ILE A 369 12.19 0.72 13.08
CA ILE A 369 11.31 -0.41 13.38
C ILE A 369 10.19 0.01 14.34
N LEU A 370 10.52 0.73 15.42
CA LEU A 370 9.49 1.10 16.39
C LEU A 370 8.49 2.10 15.80
N SER A 371 8.95 3.01 14.96
CA SER A 371 8.05 3.98 14.32
C SER A 371 7.10 3.30 13.33
N ILE A 372 7.63 2.42 12.49
CA ILE A 372 6.83 1.81 11.41
C ILE A 372 6.07 0.58 11.90
N SER A 373 6.66 -0.24 12.77
CA SER A 373 6.03 -1.49 13.20
C SER A 373 5.14 -1.35 14.44
N ILE A 374 5.28 -0.26 15.21
CA ILE A 374 4.49 -0.09 16.44
C ILE A 374 3.66 1.20 16.38
N ALA A 375 4.30 2.36 16.20
CA ALA A 375 3.59 3.65 16.28
C ALA A 375 2.60 3.83 15.13
N ALA A 376 3.03 3.61 13.89
CA ALA A 376 2.15 3.77 12.74
C ALA A 376 0.95 2.83 12.76
N PRO A 377 1.13 1.53 13.10
CA PRO A 377 -0.04 0.65 13.27
C PRO A 377 -1.05 1.14 14.31
N LEU A 378 -0.59 1.64 15.44
CA LEU A 378 -1.51 2.12 16.48
C LEU A 378 -2.29 3.34 15.99
N ILE A 379 -1.67 4.22 15.24
CA ILE A 379 -2.36 5.36 14.63
C ILE A 379 -3.39 4.88 13.59
N THR A 380 -3.02 3.90 12.78
CA THR A 380 -3.93 3.30 11.79
C THR A 380 -5.14 2.65 12.47
N CYS A 381 -4.92 1.93 13.55
CA CYS A 381 -6.03 1.34 14.32
C CYS A 381 -6.97 2.41 14.87
N PHE A 382 -6.42 3.56 15.30
CA PHE A 382 -7.25 4.68 15.77
C PHE A 382 -8.10 5.23 14.63
N TRP A 383 -7.53 5.37 13.43
CA TRP A 383 -8.28 5.78 12.23
C TRP A 383 -9.44 4.80 11.97
N PHE A 384 -9.18 3.50 12.04
CA PHE A 384 -10.23 2.49 11.87
C PHE A 384 -11.30 2.58 12.98
N SER A 385 -10.90 2.88 14.21
CA SER A 385 -11.86 3.07 15.30
C SER A 385 -12.72 4.32 15.08
N ILE A 386 -12.12 5.40 14.59
CA ILE A 386 -12.88 6.64 14.34
C ILE A 386 -13.93 6.40 13.25
N VAL A 387 -13.53 5.87 12.12
CA VAL A 387 -14.45 5.71 10.98
C VAL A 387 -15.34 4.48 11.16
N GLY A 388 -14.74 3.29 11.25
CA GLY A 388 -15.49 2.04 11.37
C GLY A 388 -16.16 1.89 12.73
N GLY A 389 -15.50 2.36 13.78
CA GLY A 389 -16.07 2.36 15.12
C GLY A 389 -17.32 3.22 15.20
N SER A 390 -17.37 4.34 14.48
CA SER A 390 -18.59 5.15 14.38
C SER A 390 -19.72 4.35 13.75
N GLY A 391 -19.42 3.64 12.66
CA GLY A 391 -20.42 2.77 12.03
C GLY A 391 -20.94 1.71 12.99
N LEU A 392 -20.05 1.09 13.75
CA LEU A 392 -20.45 0.08 14.74
C LEU A 392 -21.30 0.69 15.85
N ALA A 393 -20.93 1.88 16.33
CA ALA A 393 -21.71 2.56 17.38
C ALA A 393 -23.12 2.86 16.88
N PHE A 394 -23.25 3.37 15.66
CA PHE A 394 -24.56 3.66 15.08
C PHE A 394 -25.38 2.38 14.90
N GLU A 395 -24.75 1.31 14.46
CA GLU A 395 -25.40 0.01 14.29
C GLU A 395 -25.89 -0.56 15.62
N LEU A 396 -25.08 -0.44 16.68
CA LEU A 396 -25.47 -0.92 18.01
C LEU A 396 -26.64 -0.14 18.58
N ALA A 397 -26.66 1.19 18.37
CA ALA A 397 -27.72 2.04 18.85
C ALA A 397 -29.05 1.79 18.12
N ASN A 398 -28.96 1.43 16.83
CA ASN A 398 -30.15 1.23 15.99
C ASN A 398 -29.85 0.10 15.01
N PRO A 399 -30.08 -1.16 15.42
CA PRO A 399 -29.75 -2.32 14.59
C PRO A 399 -30.35 -2.24 13.20
N GLY A 400 -29.52 -2.48 12.20
CA GLY A 400 -29.87 -2.39 10.78
C GLY A 400 -29.54 -1.05 10.16
N LEU A 401 -29.20 -0.05 10.95
CA LEU A 401 -28.97 1.31 10.44
C LEU A 401 -27.83 1.35 9.43
N ILE A 402 -26.73 0.68 9.73
CA ILE A 402 -25.56 0.64 8.84
C ILE A 402 -25.55 -0.68 8.04
N SER A 403 -25.88 -1.79 8.67
CA SER A 403 -25.79 -3.11 8.05
C SER A 403 -26.76 -3.27 6.88
N SER A 404 -27.88 -2.53 6.85
CA SER A 404 -28.79 -2.57 5.70
C SER A 404 -28.12 -2.05 4.43
N ALA A 405 -27.24 -1.06 4.54
CA ALA A 405 -26.47 -0.55 3.39
C ALA A 405 -25.45 -1.59 2.89
N PHE A 406 -25.01 -2.48 3.77
CA PHE A 406 -24.03 -3.52 3.45
C PHE A 406 -24.65 -4.77 2.82
N GLU A 407 -25.96 -4.88 2.74
CA GLU A 407 -26.62 -6.04 2.16
C GLU A 407 -26.07 -6.38 0.78
N GLY A 408 -25.89 -7.67 0.51
CA GLY A 408 -25.29 -8.12 -0.73
C GLY A 408 -23.79 -7.89 -0.81
N PHE A 409 -23.13 -7.71 0.33
CA PHE A 409 -21.70 -7.47 0.42
C PHE A 409 -21.33 -6.14 -0.27
N ASN A 410 -22.18 -5.12 -0.08
CA ASN A 410 -22.02 -3.81 -0.74
C ASN A 410 -21.04 -2.95 0.05
N LEU A 411 -19.75 -3.29 -0.04
CA LEU A 411 -18.68 -2.58 0.66
C LEU A 411 -18.63 -1.08 0.31
N PRO A 412 -18.80 -0.68 -0.96
CA PRO A 412 -18.73 0.75 -1.30
C PRO A 412 -19.79 1.63 -0.62
N ALA A 413 -20.89 1.05 -0.16
CA ALA A 413 -22.00 1.81 0.44
C ALA A 413 -21.75 2.20 1.90
N VAL A 414 -20.80 1.56 2.58
CA VAL A 414 -20.72 1.65 4.04
C VAL A 414 -20.29 3.05 4.51
N LEU A 415 -19.31 3.66 3.85
CA LEU A 415 -18.82 4.98 4.27
C LEU A 415 -19.96 6.01 4.27
N LEU A 416 -20.75 6.02 3.21
CA LEU A 416 -21.84 6.98 3.10
C LEU A 416 -22.95 6.71 4.12
N ALA A 417 -23.20 5.44 4.44
CA ALA A 417 -24.13 5.09 5.50
C ALA A 417 -23.67 5.68 6.84
N ILE A 418 -22.38 5.63 7.11
CA ILE A 418 -21.80 6.19 8.35
C ILE A 418 -21.91 7.72 8.35
N THR A 419 -21.48 8.38 7.28
CA THR A 419 -21.51 9.84 7.21
C THR A 419 -22.94 10.39 7.26
N GLY A 420 -23.89 9.61 6.78
CA GLY A 420 -25.30 9.97 6.83
C GLY A 420 -25.87 10.09 8.24
N GLU A 421 -25.20 9.50 9.23
CA GLU A 421 -25.66 9.54 10.63
C GLU A 421 -24.93 10.59 11.47
N LEU A 422 -23.97 11.30 10.88
CA LEU A 422 -23.23 12.36 11.57
C LEU A 422 -24.01 13.68 11.47
N PRO A 423 -23.74 14.65 12.39
CA PRO A 423 -24.34 15.98 12.25
C PRO A 423 -23.97 16.60 10.90
N PHE A 424 -24.90 17.33 10.31
CA PHE A 424 -24.74 17.93 8.97
C PHE A 424 -24.36 16.88 7.93
N PRO A 425 -25.18 15.82 7.78
CA PRO A 425 -24.76 14.64 7.00
C PRO A 425 -24.48 14.95 5.53
N MET A 426 -25.24 15.84 4.92
CA MET A 426 -25.02 16.18 3.49
C MET A 426 -23.65 16.85 3.29
N ILE A 427 -23.30 17.80 4.17
CA ILE A 427 -22.02 18.49 4.09
C ILE A 427 -20.87 17.52 4.30
N ILE A 428 -20.96 16.69 5.33
CA ILE A 428 -19.89 15.72 5.65
C ILE A 428 -19.75 14.68 4.53
N SER A 429 -20.87 14.20 3.99
CA SER A 429 -20.83 13.22 2.89
C SER A 429 -20.19 13.81 1.64
N VAL A 430 -20.51 15.07 1.30
CA VAL A 430 -19.90 15.73 0.14
C VAL A 430 -18.39 15.93 0.37
N LEU A 431 -17.98 16.30 1.60
CA LEU A 431 -16.56 16.46 1.92
C LEU A 431 -15.81 15.11 1.81
N PHE A 432 -16.43 14.01 2.24
CA PHE A 432 -15.83 12.68 2.04
C PHE A 432 -15.79 12.29 0.58
N LEU A 433 -16.78 12.68 -0.22
CA LEU A 433 -16.75 12.45 -1.67
C LEU A 433 -15.57 13.20 -2.31
N ILE A 434 -15.36 14.45 -1.92
CA ILE A 434 -14.22 15.24 -2.39
C ILE A 434 -12.92 14.56 -1.99
N LEU A 435 -12.81 14.15 -0.73
CA LEU A 435 -11.61 13.47 -0.21
C LEU A 435 -11.32 12.18 -0.99
N THR A 436 -12.33 11.36 -1.21
CA THR A 436 -12.20 10.09 -1.94
C THR A 436 -11.73 10.37 -3.38
N THR A 437 -12.32 11.37 -4.03
CA THR A 437 -11.98 11.74 -5.40
C THR A 437 -10.53 12.20 -5.51
N THR A 438 -10.08 13.06 -4.59
CA THR A 438 -8.70 13.54 -4.62
C THR A 438 -7.72 12.44 -4.25
N PHE A 439 -8.10 11.49 -3.40
CA PHE A 439 -7.24 10.34 -3.08
C PHE A 439 -7.01 9.42 -4.28
N ILE A 440 -8.05 9.15 -5.10
CA ILE A 440 -7.86 8.30 -6.28
C ILE A 440 -6.88 8.96 -7.26
N VAL A 441 -6.99 10.27 -7.44
CA VAL A 441 -6.10 11.01 -8.34
C VAL A 441 -4.67 11.03 -7.81
N THR A 442 -4.47 11.36 -6.54
CA THR A 442 -3.12 11.45 -5.97
C THR A 442 -2.46 10.07 -5.85
N THR A 443 -3.25 9.03 -5.57
CA THR A 443 -2.73 7.66 -5.53
C THR A 443 -2.21 7.24 -6.93
N GLY A 444 -3.02 7.50 -7.95
CA GLY A 444 -2.62 7.19 -9.33
C GLY A 444 -1.35 7.93 -9.72
N ASP A 445 -1.31 9.24 -9.45
CA ASP A 445 -0.15 10.05 -9.80
C ASP A 445 1.12 9.58 -9.06
N SER A 446 1.02 9.35 -7.76
CA SER A 446 2.17 8.93 -6.95
C SER A 446 2.73 7.59 -7.41
N MET A 447 1.87 6.65 -7.71
CA MET A 447 2.33 5.30 -8.08
C MET A 447 2.84 5.25 -9.52
N THR A 448 2.25 6.02 -10.44
CA THR A 448 2.82 6.11 -11.79
C THR A 448 4.23 6.71 -11.74
N TYR A 449 4.43 7.71 -10.88
CA TYR A 449 5.75 8.29 -10.66
C TYR A 449 6.71 7.23 -10.11
N THR A 450 6.31 6.51 -9.06
CA THR A 450 7.16 5.50 -8.41
C THR A 450 7.56 4.39 -9.37
N ILE A 451 6.61 3.84 -10.12
CA ILE A 451 6.87 2.81 -11.12
C ILE A 451 7.87 3.35 -12.16
N SER A 452 7.64 4.58 -12.61
CA SER A 452 8.48 5.18 -13.64
C SER A 452 9.91 5.44 -13.16
N VAL A 453 10.08 5.85 -11.89
CA VAL A 453 11.40 6.02 -11.28
C VAL A 453 12.17 4.69 -11.27
N VAL A 454 11.51 3.61 -10.85
CA VAL A 454 12.16 2.28 -10.83
C VAL A 454 12.48 1.82 -12.26
N MET A 455 11.55 2.05 -13.18
CA MET A 455 11.71 1.62 -14.58
C MET A 455 12.88 2.34 -15.27
N THR A 456 12.97 3.67 -15.12
CA THR A 456 13.96 4.49 -15.83
C THR A 456 15.27 4.66 -15.08
N GLY A 457 15.27 4.48 -13.76
CA GLY A 457 16.42 4.82 -12.93
C GLY A 457 16.60 6.32 -12.71
N SER A 458 15.68 7.15 -13.19
CA SER A 458 15.75 8.60 -13.09
C SER A 458 14.85 9.11 -11.97
N ALA A 459 15.34 10.09 -11.20
CA ALA A 459 14.53 10.77 -10.20
C ALA A 459 13.43 11.63 -10.83
N GLU A 460 13.58 11.96 -12.12
CA GLU A 460 12.60 12.75 -12.88
C GLU A 460 12.24 12.00 -14.16
N PRO A 461 11.43 10.93 -14.06
CA PRO A 461 11.03 10.18 -15.25
C PRO A 461 10.21 11.06 -16.18
N ASN A 462 10.33 10.81 -17.48
CA ASN A 462 9.65 11.63 -18.48
C ASN A 462 8.12 11.40 -18.43
N ALA A 463 7.38 12.36 -19.00
CA ALA A 463 5.91 12.34 -18.97
C ALA A 463 5.33 11.17 -19.77
N VAL A 464 6.04 10.71 -20.80
CA VAL A 464 5.52 9.63 -21.66
C VAL A 464 5.40 8.31 -20.89
N ILE A 465 6.46 7.92 -20.15
CA ILE A 465 6.43 6.68 -19.38
C ILE A 465 5.43 6.78 -18.22
N ARG A 466 5.35 7.93 -17.57
CA ARG A 466 4.36 8.17 -16.50
C ARG A 466 2.94 8.04 -17.04
N SER A 467 2.67 8.64 -18.20
CA SER A 467 1.35 8.57 -18.84
C SER A 467 1.00 7.13 -19.24
N PHE A 468 1.98 6.38 -19.75
CA PHE A 468 1.76 4.97 -20.10
C PHE A 468 1.28 4.19 -18.88
N TRP A 469 1.99 4.30 -17.75
CA TRP A 469 1.64 3.53 -16.55
C TRP A 469 0.33 4.00 -15.94
N GLY A 470 0.06 5.31 -15.98
CA GLY A 470 -1.21 5.85 -15.50
C GLY A 470 -2.40 5.32 -16.31
N LEU A 471 -2.28 5.38 -17.63
CA LEU A 471 -3.31 4.85 -18.52
C LEU A 471 -3.50 3.35 -18.32
N MET A 472 -2.40 2.60 -18.26
CA MET A 472 -2.44 1.15 -18.08
C MET A 472 -3.17 0.77 -16.79
N MET A 473 -2.85 1.42 -15.67
CA MET A 473 -3.49 1.10 -14.39
C MET A 473 -4.98 1.38 -14.42
N GLY A 474 -5.38 2.50 -15.00
CA GLY A 474 -6.81 2.84 -15.10
C GLY A 474 -7.57 1.86 -15.99
N VAL A 475 -7.00 1.50 -17.13
CA VAL A 475 -7.64 0.56 -18.06
C VAL A 475 -7.79 -0.82 -17.43
N VAL A 476 -6.75 -1.29 -16.71
CA VAL A 476 -6.84 -2.58 -16.01
C VAL A 476 -7.91 -2.52 -14.91
N ALA A 477 -8.00 -1.39 -14.18
CA ALA A 477 -9.05 -1.23 -13.17
C ALA A 477 -10.45 -1.36 -13.80
N ILE A 478 -10.68 -0.69 -14.93
CA ILE A 478 -11.96 -0.78 -15.65
C ILE A 478 -12.23 -2.23 -16.09
N ALA A 479 -11.20 -2.90 -16.62
CA ALA A 479 -11.35 -4.30 -17.05
C ALA A 479 -11.75 -5.18 -15.86
N LEU A 480 -11.14 -4.97 -14.71
CA LEU A 480 -11.43 -5.78 -13.51
C LEU A 480 -12.84 -5.54 -12.97
N ILE A 481 -13.30 -4.28 -12.92
CA ILE A 481 -14.64 -4.01 -12.43
C ILE A 481 -15.73 -4.49 -13.40
N SER A 482 -15.38 -4.74 -14.67
CA SER A 482 -16.31 -5.34 -15.62
C SER A 482 -16.53 -6.83 -15.40
N MET A 483 -15.66 -7.47 -14.60
CA MET A 483 -15.68 -8.92 -14.38
C MET A 483 -16.52 -9.26 -13.15
N GLY A 484 -17.42 -10.20 -13.30
CA GLY A 484 -18.23 -10.69 -12.20
C GLY A 484 -19.24 -9.68 -11.66
N SER A 485 -19.81 -9.97 -10.51
CA SER A 485 -20.82 -9.12 -9.88
C SER A 485 -20.16 -8.15 -8.91
N GLY A 486 -20.09 -6.88 -9.30
CA GLY A 486 -19.63 -5.80 -8.43
C GLY A 486 -18.17 -5.43 -8.51
N GLY A 487 -17.33 -6.27 -9.10
CA GLY A 487 -15.95 -5.94 -9.42
C GLY A 487 -14.93 -6.05 -8.29
N ILE A 488 -15.36 -5.99 -7.03
CA ILE A 488 -14.42 -5.97 -5.88
C ILE A 488 -13.63 -7.28 -5.80
N THR A 489 -14.30 -8.43 -5.99
CA THR A 489 -13.62 -9.72 -5.91
C THR A 489 -12.55 -9.88 -7.00
N ALA A 490 -12.78 -9.33 -8.19
CA ALA A 490 -11.78 -9.37 -9.27
C ALA A 490 -10.56 -8.52 -8.90
N LEU A 491 -10.78 -7.34 -8.32
CA LEU A 491 -9.69 -6.47 -7.84
C LEU A 491 -8.87 -7.19 -6.76
N GLN A 492 -9.55 -7.78 -5.77
CA GLN A 492 -8.89 -8.53 -4.70
C GLN A 492 -8.09 -9.70 -5.25
N SER A 493 -8.66 -10.46 -6.19
CA SER A 493 -8.01 -11.63 -6.79
C SER A 493 -6.74 -11.24 -7.53
N PHE A 494 -6.79 -10.16 -8.30
CA PHE A 494 -5.64 -9.69 -9.06
C PHE A 494 -4.48 -9.29 -8.12
N ILE A 495 -4.81 -8.58 -7.05
CA ILE A 495 -3.82 -8.19 -6.03
C ILE A 495 -3.12 -9.43 -5.45
N VAL A 496 -3.90 -10.44 -5.06
CA VAL A 496 -3.37 -11.65 -4.43
C VAL A 496 -2.48 -12.43 -5.40
N ILE A 497 -2.93 -12.62 -6.63
CA ILE A 497 -2.18 -13.38 -7.63
C ILE A 497 -0.79 -12.75 -7.85
N THR A 498 -0.74 -11.43 -8.01
CA THR A 498 0.51 -10.73 -8.33
C THR A 498 1.47 -10.67 -7.16
N ALA A 499 1.00 -10.87 -5.94
CA ALA A 499 1.86 -10.88 -4.75
C ALA A 499 2.72 -12.15 -4.64
N VAL A 500 2.33 -13.24 -5.30
CA VAL A 500 3.02 -14.53 -5.14
C VAL A 500 4.53 -14.41 -5.43
N PRO A 501 4.97 -13.95 -6.61
CA PRO A 501 6.41 -13.87 -6.84
C PRO A 501 7.12 -12.87 -5.91
N VAL A 502 6.45 -11.79 -5.52
CA VAL A 502 7.05 -10.79 -4.63
C VAL A 502 7.36 -11.40 -3.26
N SER A 503 6.53 -12.31 -2.78
CA SER A 503 6.77 -12.96 -1.49
C SER A 503 8.10 -13.73 -1.48
N PHE A 504 8.55 -14.20 -2.64
CA PHE A 504 9.86 -14.85 -2.78
C PHE A 504 10.99 -13.84 -2.95
N ILE A 505 10.71 -12.68 -3.52
CA ILE A 505 11.69 -11.60 -3.64
C ILE A 505 12.03 -11.04 -2.24
N LEU A 506 11.03 -10.93 -1.37
CA LEU A 506 11.23 -10.42 0.00
C LEU A 506 11.93 -11.41 0.91
N LEU A 507 11.78 -12.70 0.68
CA LEU A 507 12.26 -13.73 1.61
C LEU A 507 13.76 -13.63 1.89
N PRO A 508 14.66 -13.49 0.88
CA PRO A 508 16.09 -13.35 1.19
C PRO A 508 16.40 -12.19 2.12
N SER A 509 15.76 -11.04 1.96
CA SER A 509 16.04 -9.89 2.83
C SER A 509 15.61 -10.16 4.26
N ILE A 510 14.50 -10.86 4.46
CA ILE A 510 14.02 -11.19 5.80
C ILE A 510 15.00 -12.15 6.48
N LEU A 511 15.43 -13.19 5.78
CA LEU A 511 16.34 -14.19 6.33
C LEU A 511 17.74 -13.63 6.59
N LYS A 512 18.19 -12.72 5.75
CA LYS A 512 19.56 -12.17 5.84
C LYS A 512 19.65 -10.90 6.68
N ALA A 513 18.53 -10.26 7.00
CA ALA A 513 18.55 -9.01 7.76
C ALA A 513 19.29 -9.10 9.08
N PRO A 514 19.15 -10.16 9.90
CA PRO A 514 19.92 -10.23 11.15
C PRO A 514 21.43 -10.22 10.91
N GLY A 515 21.92 -11.00 9.96
CA GLY A 515 23.34 -11.04 9.63
C GLY A 515 23.84 -9.70 9.12
N ILE A 516 23.07 -9.06 8.26
CA ILE A 516 23.40 -7.74 7.71
C ILE A 516 23.43 -6.69 8.83
N ALA A 517 22.43 -6.69 9.70
CA ALA A 517 22.37 -5.75 10.82
C ALA A 517 23.58 -5.95 11.78
N ASN A 518 23.94 -7.20 12.05
CA ASN A 518 25.12 -7.49 12.87
C ASN A 518 26.41 -7.00 12.20
N GLN A 519 26.53 -7.18 10.88
CA GLN A 519 27.70 -6.68 10.16
C GLN A 519 27.76 -5.15 10.22
N MET A 520 26.62 -4.49 10.03
CA MET A 520 26.57 -3.02 10.17
C MET A 520 26.97 -2.58 11.56
N ALA A 521 26.55 -3.31 12.59
CA ALA A 521 26.91 -3.01 13.99
C ALA A 521 28.41 -3.11 14.18
N LYS A 522 29.05 -4.14 13.63
CA LYS A 522 30.51 -4.30 13.67
C LYS A 522 31.21 -3.16 12.94
N ASP A 523 30.73 -2.84 11.74
CA ASP A 523 31.31 -1.77 10.92
C ASP A 523 31.24 -0.42 11.63
N GLN A 524 30.22 -0.22 12.47
CA GLN A 524 30.03 1.03 13.22
C GLN A 524 30.59 0.98 14.65
N GLY A 525 31.28 -0.12 15.00
CA GLY A 525 31.92 -0.26 16.30
C GLY A 525 30.96 -0.43 17.48
N LEU A 526 29.80 -1.00 17.23
CA LEU A 526 28.77 -1.18 18.26
C LEU A 526 28.84 -2.54 18.95
N VAL A 527 29.54 -3.52 18.34
CA VAL A 527 29.79 -4.86 18.90
C VAL A 527 31.20 -5.29 18.57
#